data_74c15672be37745503924b5277611e36
#
_entry.id   74c15672be37745503924b5277611e36
#
_cell.length_a   1.000
_cell.length_b   1.000
_cell.length_c   1.000
_cell.angle_alpha   90.00
_cell.angle_beta   90.00
_cell.angle_gamma   90.00
#
_symmetry.space_group_name_H-M   'P 1'
#
loop_
_entity.id
_entity.type
_entity.pdbx_description
1 polymer ?
#
loop_
_entity_poly.entity_id
_entity_poly.type
_entity_poly.pdbx_seq_one_letter_code
_entity_poly.pdbx_strand_id
1 'polypeptide(L)'
;DATKLIVMGATYDGPVVEVMKAGVPEVPVEMVPNPLPFGTVMTLPATGSEMNNGAVITYGDGKFPVFSSLVFPKFSMLDPTLTFTLPEKQVKNGVIDTFVHTTEQYLTYPVEGRIQDRFSEGILKTMIEIGKETVENPENYDIRANHVWASTLALNGLIGAGVPQDWATHLIGHELTAAYHLDHGITLAIVL
;
A
#
# COMPACT_ATOMS: atom_id res chain seq x y z
N ASP A 1 -2.88 -2.66 -7.51
CA ASP A 1 -1.58 -2.60 -8.20
C ASP A 1 -1.69 -3.06 -9.66
N ALA A 2 -2.08 -4.31 -9.93
CA ALA A 2 -2.15 -4.83 -11.29
C ALA A 2 -2.97 -3.95 -12.26
N THR A 3 -4.11 -3.41 -11.81
CA THR A 3 -4.95 -2.53 -12.62
C THR A 3 -4.19 -1.28 -13.09
N LYS A 4 -3.35 -0.70 -12.22
CA LYS A 4 -2.53 0.47 -12.56
C LYS A 4 -1.56 0.15 -13.70
N LEU A 5 -0.89 -1.01 -13.63
CA LEU A 5 -0.01 -1.46 -14.72
C LEU A 5 -0.80 -1.72 -16.02
N ILE A 6 -1.97 -2.34 -15.92
CA ILE A 6 -2.84 -2.63 -17.09
C ILE A 6 -3.24 -1.34 -17.79
N VAL A 7 -3.72 -0.33 -17.06
CA VAL A 7 -4.18 0.93 -17.68
C VAL A 7 -3.04 1.77 -18.25
N MET A 8 -1.83 1.66 -17.70
CA MET A 8 -0.63 2.24 -18.29
C MET A 8 -0.22 1.49 -19.56
N GLY A 9 -0.11 0.16 -19.48
CA GLY A 9 0.29 -0.67 -20.61
C GLY A 9 -0.69 -0.65 -21.79
N ALA A 10 -1.99 -0.44 -21.52
CA ALA A 10 -3.01 -0.37 -22.57
C ALA A 10 -2.86 0.84 -23.50
N THR A 11 -2.16 1.87 -23.08
CA THR A 11 -1.94 3.10 -23.86
C THR A 11 -0.47 3.32 -24.22
N TYR A 12 0.41 2.43 -23.79
CA TYR A 12 1.83 2.48 -24.08
C TYR A 12 2.17 1.72 -25.38
N ASP A 13 2.87 2.39 -26.28
CA ASP A 13 3.32 1.80 -27.56
C ASP A 13 4.71 1.19 -27.42
N GLY A 14 4.79 0.10 -26.64
CA GLY A 14 6.04 -0.58 -26.35
C GLY A 14 5.86 -1.78 -25.39
N PRO A 15 6.94 -2.49 -25.06
CA PRO A 15 6.88 -3.59 -24.11
C PRO A 15 6.47 -3.11 -22.70
N VAL A 16 5.44 -3.73 -22.10
CA VAL A 16 4.92 -3.36 -20.77
C VAL A 16 6.01 -3.41 -19.67
N VAL A 17 7.04 -4.21 -19.87
CA VAL A 17 8.20 -4.26 -18.96
C VAL A 17 8.93 -2.92 -18.83
N GLU A 18 8.89 -2.08 -19.85
CA GLU A 18 9.48 -0.74 -19.80
C GLU A 18 8.68 0.17 -18.86
N VAL A 19 7.36 0.03 -18.84
CA VAL A 19 6.47 0.74 -17.91
C VAL A 19 6.80 0.38 -16.46
N MET A 20 7.11 -0.89 -16.17
CA MET A 20 7.52 -1.33 -14.84
C MET A 20 8.86 -0.72 -14.41
N LYS A 21 9.76 -0.50 -15.35
CA LYS A 21 11.07 0.13 -15.10
C LYS A 21 10.98 1.65 -14.95
N ALA A 22 9.87 2.28 -15.34
CA ALA A 22 9.68 3.73 -15.24
C ALA A 22 9.69 4.26 -13.79
N GLY A 23 9.62 3.40 -12.77
CA GLY A 23 9.82 3.76 -11.36
C GLY A 23 11.30 3.71 -10.92
N VAL A 24 12.20 3.23 -11.79
CA VAL A 24 13.64 3.27 -11.55
C VAL A 24 14.17 4.62 -12.00
N PRO A 25 15.08 5.28 -11.25
CA PRO A 25 15.56 6.64 -11.57
C PRO A 25 16.10 6.85 -12.99
N GLU A 26 16.40 5.79 -13.70
CA GLU A 26 16.97 5.80 -15.04
C GLU A 26 15.93 5.86 -16.17
N VAL A 27 14.64 5.69 -15.86
CA VAL A 27 13.56 5.71 -16.86
C VAL A 27 12.53 6.78 -16.49
N PRO A 28 12.43 7.88 -17.25
CA PRO A 28 11.49 8.96 -16.96
C PRO A 28 10.03 8.48 -16.99
N VAL A 29 9.29 8.74 -15.93
CA VAL A 29 7.83 8.46 -15.83
C VAL A 29 7.02 9.16 -16.93
N GLU A 30 7.58 10.21 -17.51
CA GLU A 30 7.03 11.00 -18.63
C GLU A 30 6.85 10.19 -19.93
N MET A 31 7.48 9.01 -20.03
CA MET A 31 7.35 8.12 -21.19
C MET A 31 6.05 7.31 -21.20
N VAL A 32 5.29 7.31 -20.12
CA VAL A 32 4.00 6.61 -20.06
C VAL A 32 2.90 7.57 -20.49
N PRO A 33 2.25 7.32 -21.65
CA PRO A 33 1.18 8.18 -22.12
C PRO A 33 -0.04 8.09 -21.19
N ASN A 34 -1.00 8.98 -21.35
CA ASN A 34 -2.21 9.07 -20.56
C ASN A 34 -2.86 7.72 -20.31
N PRO A 35 -2.77 7.13 -19.12
CA PRO A 35 -3.37 5.84 -18.81
C PRO A 35 -4.89 5.94 -18.86
N LEU A 36 -5.55 4.81 -19.11
CA LEU A 36 -7.01 4.76 -19.09
C LEU A 36 -7.54 5.13 -17.70
N PRO A 37 -8.63 5.91 -17.60
CA PRO A 37 -9.26 6.18 -16.31
C PRO A 37 -9.86 4.87 -15.76
N PHE A 38 -9.73 4.67 -14.44
CA PHE A 38 -10.25 3.48 -13.77
C PHE A 38 -10.79 3.82 -12.38
N GLY A 39 -11.65 2.95 -11.87
CA GLY A 39 -12.10 2.94 -10.50
C GLY A 39 -11.72 1.63 -9.82
N THR A 40 -11.82 1.58 -8.51
CA THR A 40 -11.52 0.39 -7.73
C THR A 40 -12.67 0.02 -6.79
N VAL A 41 -12.77 -1.26 -6.52
CA VAL A 41 -13.55 -1.81 -5.40
C VAL A 41 -12.55 -2.57 -4.55
N MET A 42 -12.29 -2.07 -3.35
CA MET A 42 -11.28 -2.64 -2.46
C MET A 42 -11.81 -3.92 -1.79
N THR A 43 -11.04 -4.99 -1.85
CA THR A 43 -11.41 -6.28 -1.27
C THR A 43 -10.42 -6.78 -0.22
N LEU A 44 -9.23 -6.16 -0.13
CA LEU A 44 -8.20 -6.48 0.86
C LEU A 44 -7.55 -5.18 1.35
N PRO A 45 -7.78 -4.79 2.62
CA PRO A 45 -7.15 -3.61 3.20
C PRO A 45 -5.70 -3.90 3.59
N ALA A 46 -4.76 -3.23 2.95
CA ALA A 46 -3.32 -3.33 3.19
C ALA A 46 -2.58 -2.16 2.52
N THR A 47 -2.43 -2.20 1.20
CA THR A 47 -1.53 -1.37 0.39
C THR A 47 -2.01 0.07 0.17
N GLY A 48 -3.25 0.42 0.51
CA GLY A 48 -3.83 1.73 0.17
C GLY A 48 -3.86 2.04 -1.33
N SER A 49 -3.67 1.03 -2.20
CA SER A 49 -3.57 1.19 -3.65
C SER A 49 -4.83 1.81 -4.28
N GLU A 50 -5.96 1.69 -3.61
CA GLU A 50 -7.24 2.30 -4.00
C GLU A 50 -7.23 3.84 -3.89
N MET A 51 -6.25 4.42 -3.17
CA MET A 51 -6.20 5.88 -2.95
C MET A 51 -4.78 6.46 -3.07
N ASN A 52 -3.87 5.75 -3.75
CA ASN A 52 -2.52 6.25 -4.02
C ASN A 52 -2.14 6.07 -5.50
N ASN A 53 -0.94 6.50 -5.84
CA ASN A 53 -0.38 6.49 -7.19
C ASN A 53 0.67 5.40 -7.41
N GLY A 54 0.87 4.52 -6.43
CA GLY A 54 1.89 3.47 -6.46
C GLY A 54 1.32 2.11 -6.84
N ALA A 55 2.17 1.29 -7.42
CA ALA A 55 1.96 -0.13 -7.63
C ALA A 55 3.28 -0.86 -7.48
N VAL A 56 3.29 -2.02 -6.84
CA VAL A 56 4.47 -2.90 -6.76
C VAL A 56 4.14 -4.18 -7.51
N ILE A 57 4.92 -4.46 -8.55
CA ILE A 57 4.69 -5.57 -9.47
C ILE A 57 5.81 -6.59 -9.32
N THR A 58 5.45 -7.84 -9.10
CA THR A 58 6.40 -8.95 -9.14
C THR A 58 6.58 -9.39 -10.59
N TYR A 59 7.82 -9.43 -11.06
CA TYR A 59 8.18 -9.91 -12.39
C TYR A 59 9.52 -10.65 -12.35
N GLY A 60 9.54 -11.92 -12.75
CA GLY A 60 10.70 -12.78 -12.54
C GLY A 60 11.04 -12.86 -11.04
N ASP A 61 12.30 -12.67 -10.72
CA ASP A 61 12.82 -12.75 -9.35
C ASP A 61 12.83 -11.37 -8.63
N GLY A 62 12.18 -10.34 -9.20
CA GLY A 62 12.22 -8.98 -8.67
C GLY A 62 10.85 -8.39 -8.35
N LYS A 63 10.86 -7.38 -7.49
CA LYS A 63 9.72 -6.50 -7.20
C LYS A 63 10.01 -5.10 -7.72
N PHE A 64 9.10 -4.58 -8.54
CA PHE A 64 9.25 -3.30 -9.24
C PHE A 64 8.21 -2.31 -8.74
N PRO A 65 8.59 -1.32 -7.93
CA PRO A 65 7.72 -0.23 -7.57
C PRO A 65 7.53 0.72 -8.76
N VAL A 66 6.29 1.03 -9.09
CA VAL A 66 5.93 1.95 -10.16
C VAL A 66 5.06 3.06 -9.57
N PHE A 67 5.46 4.30 -9.76
CA PHE A 67 4.73 5.47 -9.28
C PHE A 67 4.43 6.43 -10.42
N SER A 68 3.17 6.86 -10.53
CA SER A 68 2.78 7.88 -11.51
C SER A 68 1.57 8.66 -11.00
N SER A 69 1.64 9.98 -11.03
CA SER A 69 0.51 10.84 -10.68
C SER A 69 -0.72 10.63 -11.57
N LEU A 70 -0.54 9.96 -12.70
CA LEU A 70 -1.61 9.68 -13.67
C LEU A 70 -2.45 8.44 -13.30
N VAL A 71 -1.99 7.59 -12.38
CA VAL A 71 -2.66 6.33 -12.02
C VAL A 71 -3.38 6.36 -10.67
N PHE A 72 -3.74 7.53 -10.18
CA PHE A 72 -4.74 7.59 -9.11
C PHE A 72 -6.08 7.06 -9.64
N PRO A 73 -6.76 6.16 -8.93
CA PRO A 73 -8.13 5.79 -9.24
C PRO A 73 -9.05 7.04 -9.28
N LYS A 74 -10.00 7.08 -10.20
CA LYS A 74 -10.96 8.18 -10.29
C LYS A 74 -12.01 8.13 -9.20
N PHE A 75 -12.30 6.94 -8.70
CA PHE A 75 -13.11 6.68 -7.50
C PHE A 75 -12.70 5.33 -6.90
N SER A 76 -12.99 5.17 -5.62
CA SER A 76 -12.78 3.89 -4.92
C SER A 76 -13.96 3.60 -4.01
N MET A 77 -14.44 2.36 -4.07
CA MET A 77 -15.49 1.87 -3.18
C MET A 77 -14.84 1.08 -2.06
N LEU A 78 -15.10 1.49 -0.83
CA LEU A 78 -14.59 0.92 0.40
C LEU A 78 -15.76 0.32 1.18
N ASP A 79 -16.15 -0.90 0.82
CA ASP A 79 -17.20 -1.64 1.50
C ASP A 79 -16.57 -2.70 2.42
N PRO A 80 -16.62 -2.53 3.75
CA PRO A 80 -16.04 -3.48 4.70
C PRO A 80 -16.57 -4.90 4.56
N THR A 81 -17.83 -5.07 4.10
CA THR A 81 -18.45 -6.40 3.97
C THR A 81 -17.73 -7.28 2.94
N LEU A 82 -17.10 -6.68 1.94
CA LEU A 82 -16.32 -7.40 0.94
C LEU A 82 -15.04 -8.04 1.50
N THR A 83 -14.66 -7.66 2.73
CA THR A 83 -13.48 -8.20 3.41
C THR A 83 -13.81 -9.34 4.37
N PHE A 84 -15.09 -9.66 4.62
CA PHE A 84 -15.50 -10.64 5.62
C PHE A 84 -15.04 -12.06 5.30
N THR A 85 -14.94 -12.39 4.02
CA THR A 85 -14.52 -13.72 3.55
C THR A 85 -13.01 -13.86 3.34
N LEU A 86 -12.23 -12.84 3.68
CA LEU A 86 -10.77 -12.93 3.60
C LEU A 86 -10.24 -14.04 4.52
N PRO A 87 -9.29 -14.87 4.04
CA PRO A 87 -8.57 -15.78 4.90
C PRO A 87 -7.89 -15.02 6.05
N GLU A 88 -7.90 -15.61 7.24
CA GLU A 88 -7.29 -15.06 8.46
C GLU A 88 -5.85 -14.55 8.22
N LYS A 89 -5.05 -15.32 7.46
CA LYS A 89 -3.69 -14.96 7.08
C LYS A 89 -3.62 -13.62 6.36
N GLN A 90 -4.55 -13.37 5.43
CA GLN A 90 -4.58 -12.11 4.67
C GLN A 90 -5.01 -10.93 5.53
N VAL A 91 -5.90 -11.16 6.48
CA VAL A 91 -6.27 -10.11 7.45
C VAL A 91 -5.09 -9.74 8.32
N LYS A 92 -4.36 -10.73 8.85
CA LYS A 92 -3.13 -10.50 9.63
C LYS A 92 -2.08 -9.73 8.82
N ASN A 93 -1.86 -10.14 7.57
CA ASN A 93 -0.93 -9.44 6.68
C ASN A 93 -1.34 -7.97 6.48
N GLY A 94 -2.63 -7.69 6.27
CA GLY A 94 -3.13 -6.33 6.11
C GLY A 94 -2.99 -5.47 7.36
N VAL A 95 -3.21 -6.04 8.55
CA VAL A 95 -2.99 -5.36 9.84
C VAL A 95 -1.52 -4.96 9.99
N ILE A 96 -0.61 -5.90 9.71
CA ILE A 96 0.84 -5.66 9.80
C ILE A 96 1.25 -4.60 8.78
N ASP A 97 0.83 -4.74 7.53
CA ASP A 97 1.17 -3.82 6.44
C ASP A 97 0.73 -2.38 6.76
N THR A 98 -0.50 -2.21 7.25
CA THR A 98 -1.02 -0.91 7.71
C THR A 98 -0.18 -0.31 8.83
N PHE A 99 0.21 -1.13 9.80
CA PHE A 99 1.02 -0.70 10.93
C PHE A 99 2.43 -0.28 10.47
N VAL A 100 3.07 -1.08 9.62
CA VAL A 100 4.42 -0.80 9.12
C VAL A 100 4.43 0.42 8.20
N HIS A 101 3.48 0.56 7.27
CA HIS A 101 3.33 1.77 6.44
C HIS A 101 3.31 3.04 7.30
N THR A 102 2.54 3.02 8.39
CA THR A 102 2.44 4.17 9.27
C THR A 102 3.73 4.40 10.04
N THR A 103 4.35 3.32 10.55
CA THR A 103 5.58 3.38 11.36
C THR A 103 6.75 3.93 10.56
N GLU A 104 6.93 3.52 9.31
CA GLU A 104 8.04 3.97 8.46
C GLU A 104 7.92 5.45 8.01
N GLN A 105 6.72 6.02 8.07
CA GLN A 105 6.50 7.45 7.86
C GLN A 105 6.58 8.27 9.15
N TYR A 106 6.42 7.63 10.31
CA TYR A 106 6.40 8.28 11.62
C TYR A 106 7.74 8.23 12.36
N LEU A 107 8.42 7.07 12.38
CA LEU A 107 9.68 6.87 13.09
C LEU A 107 10.89 7.37 12.27
N THR A 108 10.91 8.67 12.00
CA THR A 108 12.02 9.35 11.32
C THR A 108 12.62 10.43 12.22
N TYR A 109 13.53 11.25 11.69
CA TYR A 109 14.06 12.37 12.47
C TYR A 109 13.00 13.49 12.63
N PRO A 110 12.98 14.19 13.77
CA PRO A 110 11.92 15.14 14.09
C PRO A 110 11.95 16.39 13.18
N VAL A 111 10.76 16.79 12.70
CA VAL A 111 10.56 17.99 11.87
C VAL A 111 9.23 18.64 12.29
N GLU A 112 8.95 19.21 13.30
CA GLU A 112 7.73 19.95 13.69
C GLU A 112 6.44 19.61 12.86
N GLY A 113 6.30 18.38 12.39
CA GLY A 113 5.19 17.85 11.61
C GLY A 113 4.00 17.41 12.46
N ARG A 114 3.56 18.25 13.40
CA ARG A 114 2.61 17.89 14.47
C ARG A 114 1.29 17.32 13.99
N ILE A 115 0.79 17.75 12.84
CA ILE A 115 -0.47 17.22 12.27
C ILE A 115 -0.24 15.79 11.77
N GLN A 116 0.84 15.57 11.02
CA GLN A 116 1.21 14.24 10.50
C GLN A 116 1.49 13.28 11.65
N ASP A 117 2.20 13.74 12.70
CA ASP A 117 2.44 12.94 13.90
C ASP A 117 1.12 12.49 14.55
N ARG A 118 0.16 13.40 14.74
CA ARG A 118 -1.14 13.06 15.34
C ARG A 118 -1.97 12.10 14.47
N PHE A 119 -1.92 12.25 13.17
CA PHE A 119 -2.58 11.29 12.27
C PHE A 119 -1.91 9.90 12.36
N SER A 120 -0.59 9.84 12.34
CA SER A 120 0.17 8.60 12.48
C SER A 120 -0.08 7.93 13.83
N GLU A 121 0.01 8.68 14.93
CA GLU A 121 -0.31 8.20 16.28
C GLU A 121 -1.75 7.66 16.37
N GLY A 122 -2.71 8.34 15.73
CA GLY A 122 -4.11 7.91 15.68
C GLY A 122 -4.27 6.58 14.95
N ILE A 123 -3.65 6.42 13.79
CA ILE A 123 -3.68 5.17 13.02
C ILE A 123 -3.01 4.03 13.81
N LEU A 124 -1.80 4.25 14.34
CA LEU A 124 -1.07 3.24 15.13
C LEU A 124 -1.88 2.78 16.35
N LYS A 125 -2.44 3.72 17.10
CA LYS A 125 -3.31 3.43 18.25
C LYS A 125 -4.51 2.58 17.85
N THR A 126 -5.21 2.99 16.80
CA THR A 126 -6.36 2.25 16.27
C THR A 126 -5.95 0.84 15.89
N MET A 127 -4.84 0.66 15.16
CA MET A 127 -4.39 -0.67 14.75
C MET A 127 -3.98 -1.56 15.93
N ILE A 128 -3.41 -1.00 17.00
CA ILE A 128 -3.11 -1.74 18.24
C ILE A 128 -4.41 -2.19 18.92
N GLU A 129 -5.42 -1.34 18.96
CA GLU A 129 -6.70 -1.62 19.59
C GLU A 129 -7.50 -2.69 18.83
N ILE A 130 -7.61 -2.56 17.50
CA ILE A 130 -8.49 -3.41 16.69
C ILE A 130 -7.77 -4.57 16.00
N GLY A 131 -6.44 -4.58 15.92
CA GLY A 131 -5.69 -5.51 15.07
C GLY A 131 -5.95 -6.98 15.37
N LYS A 132 -6.01 -7.33 16.66
CA LYS A 132 -6.39 -8.68 17.08
C LYS A 132 -7.87 -8.97 16.81
N GLU A 133 -8.73 -8.02 17.16
CA GLU A 133 -10.18 -8.19 17.07
C GLU A 133 -10.64 -8.32 15.61
N THR A 134 -10.05 -7.59 14.67
CA THR A 134 -10.40 -7.69 13.24
C THR A 134 -10.07 -9.07 12.66
N VAL A 135 -9.12 -9.79 13.26
CA VAL A 135 -8.78 -11.18 12.91
C VAL A 135 -9.78 -12.16 13.53
N GLU A 136 -10.08 -12.01 14.83
CA GLU A 136 -10.92 -12.94 15.60
C GLU A 136 -12.41 -12.81 15.30
N ASN A 137 -12.86 -11.60 14.88
CA ASN A 137 -14.27 -11.29 14.58
C ASN A 137 -14.42 -10.79 13.14
N PRO A 138 -14.25 -11.65 12.13
CA PRO A 138 -14.16 -11.26 10.72
C PRO A 138 -15.40 -10.57 10.16
N GLU A 139 -16.57 -10.78 10.73
CA GLU A 139 -17.84 -10.18 10.30
C GLU A 139 -18.28 -8.96 11.13
N ASN A 140 -17.44 -8.50 12.06
CA ASN A 140 -17.70 -7.26 12.79
C ASN A 140 -17.48 -6.06 11.86
N TYR A 141 -18.60 -5.46 11.43
CA TYR A 141 -18.59 -4.37 10.45
C TYR A 141 -17.77 -3.16 10.93
N ASP A 142 -17.98 -2.72 12.17
CA ASP A 142 -17.34 -1.51 12.69
C ASP A 142 -15.83 -1.67 12.81
N ILE A 143 -15.37 -2.82 13.27
CA ILE A 143 -13.95 -3.15 13.35
C ILE A 143 -13.33 -3.23 11.96
N ARG A 144 -14.00 -3.92 11.02
CA ARG A 144 -13.53 -3.99 9.63
C ARG A 144 -13.52 -2.63 8.94
N ALA A 145 -14.51 -1.78 9.18
CA ALA A 145 -14.56 -0.44 8.63
C ALA A 145 -13.39 0.41 9.11
N ASN A 146 -13.04 0.33 10.39
CA ASN A 146 -11.87 1.00 10.94
C ASN A 146 -10.56 0.48 10.33
N HIS A 147 -10.40 -0.84 10.17
CA HIS A 147 -9.23 -1.42 9.52
C HIS A 147 -9.12 -0.96 8.06
N VAL A 148 -10.20 -1.04 7.30
CA VAL A 148 -10.28 -0.58 5.90
C VAL A 148 -9.83 0.88 5.79
N TRP A 149 -10.40 1.75 6.62
CA TRP A 149 -10.08 3.18 6.57
C TRP A 149 -8.64 3.47 7.03
N ALA A 150 -8.18 2.82 8.10
CA ALA A 150 -6.81 2.96 8.58
C ALA A 150 -5.78 2.55 7.50
N SER A 151 -6.00 1.43 6.80
CA SER A 151 -5.08 0.97 5.74
C SER A 151 -5.02 1.94 4.56
N THR A 152 -6.15 2.53 4.18
CA THR A 152 -6.19 3.57 3.14
C THR A 152 -5.41 4.81 3.57
N LEU A 153 -5.64 5.31 4.79
CA LEU A 153 -4.97 6.51 5.31
C LEU A 153 -3.47 6.30 5.54
N ALA A 154 -3.06 5.08 5.86
CA ALA A 154 -1.65 4.74 6.10
C ALA A 154 -0.76 4.95 4.87
N LEU A 155 -1.32 4.89 3.63
CA LEU A 155 -0.52 5.02 2.41
C LEU A 155 -1.18 5.86 1.29
N ASN A 156 -2.12 6.74 1.61
CA ASN A 156 -2.69 7.65 0.63
C ASN A 156 -1.90 8.97 0.46
N GLY A 157 -0.77 9.10 1.15
CA GLY A 157 0.10 10.28 1.11
C GLY A 157 -0.21 11.34 2.16
N LEU A 158 -1.29 11.20 2.94
CA LEU A 158 -1.67 12.22 3.94
C LEU A 158 -0.65 12.33 5.07
N ILE A 159 -0.30 11.21 5.70
CA ILE A 159 0.58 11.20 6.88
C ILE A 159 2.05 11.49 6.53
N GLY A 160 2.46 11.23 5.28
CA GLY A 160 3.81 11.51 4.79
C GLY A 160 3.97 12.89 4.15
N ALA A 161 2.90 13.69 4.08
CA ALA A 161 2.92 14.97 3.39
C ALA A 161 3.82 16.01 4.10
N GLY A 162 4.94 16.36 3.46
CA GLY A 162 5.87 17.39 3.96
C GLY A 162 6.76 16.95 5.12
N VAL A 163 6.78 15.66 5.45
CA VAL A 163 7.67 15.09 6.48
C VAL A 163 8.59 14.03 5.86
N PRO A 164 9.76 13.75 6.47
CA PRO A 164 10.64 12.69 6.00
C PRO A 164 10.00 11.32 6.19
N GLN A 165 10.33 10.40 5.31
CA GLN A 165 9.89 9.01 5.34
C GLN A 165 11.11 8.09 5.23
N ASP A 166 11.05 6.93 5.86
CA ASP A 166 12.07 5.88 5.76
C ASP A 166 11.36 4.57 5.41
N TRP A 167 11.74 3.98 4.31
CA TRP A 167 11.13 2.76 3.76
C TRP A 167 12.04 1.54 3.87
N ALA A 168 12.97 1.53 4.83
CA ALA A 168 13.96 0.46 5.01
C ALA A 168 13.30 -0.90 5.27
N THR A 169 12.24 -0.97 6.10
CA THR A 169 11.52 -2.21 6.39
C THR A 169 10.89 -2.79 5.12
N HIS A 170 10.23 -1.95 4.31
CA HIS A 170 9.64 -2.39 3.04
C HIS A 170 10.70 -2.84 2.03
N LEU A 171 11.80 -2.09 1.86
CA LEU A 171 12.85 -2.43 0.92
C LEU A 171 13.52 -3.76 1.27
N ILE A 172 13.90 -3.96 2.53
CA ILE A 172 14.46 -5.23 3.02
C ILE A 172 13.41 -6.35 2.89
N GLY A 173 12.15 -6.09 3.28
CA GLY A 173 11.04 -7.03 3.16
C GLY A 173 10.77 -7.48 1.73
N HIS A 174 10.93 -6.60 0.74
CA HIS A 174 10.78 -6.92 -0.68
C HIS A 174 11.86 -7.91 -1.14
N GLU A 175 13.12 -7.72 -0.74
CA GLU A 175 14.21 -8.64 -1.05
C GLU A 175 13.98 -10.03 -0.42
N LEU A 176 13.53 -10.08 0.84
CA LEU A 176 13.18 -11.33 1.50
C LEU A 176 11.98 -12.03 0.82
N THR A 177 10.97 -11.27 0.40
CA THR A 177 9.85 -11.82 -0.35
C THR A 177 10.30 -12.40 -1.69
N ALA A 178 11.16 -11.70 -2.41
CA ALA A 178 11.69 -12.16 -3.69
C ALA A 178 12.55 -13.43 -3.54
N ALA A 179 13.46 -13.44 -2.54
CA ALA A 179 14.40 -14.55 -2.33
C ALA A 179 13.75 -15.81 -1.76
N TYR A 180 12.76 -15.68 -0.88
CA TYR A 180 12.21 -16.79 -0.11
C TYR A 180 10.72 -17.06 -0.36
N HIS A 181 10.08 -16.32 -1.25
CA HIS A 181 8.64 -16.43 -1.58
C HIS A 181 7.71 -16.34 -0.35
N LEU A 182 8.13 -15.57 0.65
CA LEU A 182 7.32 -15.28 1.83
C LEU A 182 6.26 -14.21 1.51
N ASP A 183 5.14 -14.27 2.22
CA ASP A 183 4.14 -13.21 2.12
C ASP A 183 4.73 -11.87 2.58
N HIS A 184 4.33 -10.80 1.93
CA HIS A 184 4.82 -9.45 2.21
C HIS A 184 4.62 -9.04 3.68
N GLY A 185 3.42 -9.21 4.23
CA GLY A 185 3.15 -8.91 5.64
C GLY A 185 4.02 -9.70 6.61
N ILE A 186 4.39 -10.95 6.29
CA ILE A 186 5.30 -11.76 7.12
C ILE A 186 6.71 -11.16 7.11
N THR A 187 7.22 -10.79 5.94
CA THR A 187 8.57 -10.20 5.86
C THR A 187 8.65 -8.85 6.56
N LEU A 188 7.60 -8.04 6.47
CA LEU A 188 7.50 -6.78 7.20
C LEU A 188 7.51 -7.00 8.73
N ALA A 189 6.76 -7.99 9.22
CA ALA A 189 6.73 -8.32 10.67
C ALA A 189 8.07 -8.84 11.22
N ILE A 190 8.91 -9.42 10.35
CA ILE A 190 10.24 -9.93 10.75
C ILE A 190 11.27 -8.81 10.79
N VAL A 191 11.16 -7.86 9.86
CA VAL A 191 12.17 -6.80 9.68
C VAL A 191 11.93 -5.63 10.63
N LEU A 192 10.66 -5.26 10.91
CA LEU A 192 10.30 -4.18 11.83
C LEU A 192 10.73 -4.48 13.25
#